data_8fa45a37e7bb878d495feabf33db027e
#
_entry.id   8fa45a37e7bb878d495feabf33db027e
#
_cell.length_a   1.000
_cell.length_b   1.000
_cell.length_c   1.000
_cell.angle_alpha   90.00
_cell.angle_beta   90.00
_cell.angle_gamma   90.00
#
_symmetry.space_group_name_H-M   'P 1'
#
loop_
_entity.id
_entity.type
_entity.pdbx_description
1 polymer ?
#
loop_
_entity_poly.entity_id
_entity_poly.type
_entity_poly.pdbx_seq_one_letter_code
_entity_poly.pdbx_strand_id
1 'polypeptide(L)'
;MSDVQFLINVMYPAANAAYSIMSVPTPPLALPPGFALVGPISADPLRAAPAMAIAAPSQQHIANAMVAESSIFGLVAWNAVDKTAIVAIRGTKTIWEWIADVDAVPVPYLPDLGAGLVHMGFQVVYEHIRSSIQGLLKTGCAGALRILVTGHSLGGAVAVLCGYDIAKNFGLGVAPELYTFAGPRAGAPDFTASFSKLIPKCTRVVNFMDVVPQVPLPPAYEHVGIELLVHGGFRPLDVTYAHHLTTYLNGLQKLPASVGVPPLSPPSIPVPSQIPTSQP
;
A
#
# COMPACT_ATOMS: atom_id res chain seq x y z
N MET A 1 -14.20 11.45 -14.50
CA MET A 1 -12.80 11.05 -14.73
C MET A 1 -12.78 9.55 -14.78
N SER A 2 -12.16 8.93 -15.81
CA SER A 2 -12.01 7.46 -15.83
C SER A 2 -11.00 7.00 -14.75
N ASP A 3 -11.04 5.71 -14.38
CA ASP A 3 -10.13 5.17 -13.35
C ASP A 3 -8.66 5.34 -13.74
N VAL A 4 -8.31 5.16 -15.02
CA VAL A 4 -6.94 5.37 -15.52
C VAL A 4 -6.52 6.83 -15.40
N GLN A 5 -7.39 7.78 -15.75
CA GLN A 5 -7.11 9.22 -15.61
C GLN A 5 -7.00 9.63 -14.12
N PHE A 6 -7.76 8.99 -13.24
CA PHE A 6 -7.64 9.19 -11.80
C PHE A 6 -6.29 8.69 -11.27
N LEU A 7 -5.84 7.52 -11.72
CA LEU A 7 -4.52 7.00 -11.38
C LEU A 7 -3.40 7.93 -11.86
N ILE A 8 -3.48 8.44 -13.10
CA ILE A 8 -2.46 9.33 -13.68
C ILE A 8 -2.44 10.69 -12.99
N ASN A 9 -3.60 11.29 -12.73
CA ASN A 9 -3.70 12.70 -12.32
C ASN A 9 -3.76 12.89 -10.81
N VAL A 10 -4.09 11.84 -10.04
CA VAL A 10 -4.24 11.94 -8.59
C VAL A 10 -3.30 10.96 -7.86
N MET A 11 -3.39 9.68 -8.14
CA MET A 11 -2.71 8.69 -7.32
C MET A 11 -1.20 8.60 -7.60
N TYR A 12 -0.79 8.68 -8.88
CA TYR A 12 0.62 8.73 -9.24
C TYR A 12 1.34 9.98 -8.68
N PRO A 13 0.83 11.22 -8.85
CA PRO A 13 1.44 12.40 -8.24
C PRO A 13 1.55 12.30 -6.72
N ALA A 14 0.53 11.75 -6.05
CA ALA A 14 0.58 11.55 -4.60
C ALA A 14 1.67 10.54 -4.19
N ALA A 15 1.77 9.40 -4.89
CA ALA A 15 2.82 8.41 -4.64
C ALA A 15 4.23 8.98 -4.91
N ASN A 16 4.38 9.79 -5.96
CA ASN A 16 5.65 10.46 -6.27
C ASN A 16 6.03 11.54 -5.24
N ALA A 17 5.05 12.31 -4.76
CA ALA A 17 5.25 13.31 -3.72
C ALA A 17 5.72 12.70 -2.39
N ALA A 18 5.33 11.45 -2.09
CA ALA A 18 5.79 10.72 -0.92
C ALA A 18 7.32 10.50 -0.90
N TYR A 19 7.96 10.41 -2.06
CA TYR A 19 9.42 10.40 -2.15
C TYR A 19 10.02 11.81 -2.07
N SER A 20 9.38 12.77 -2.72
CA SER A 20 9.89 14.15 -2.79
C SER A 20 9.93 14.84 -1.45
N ILE A 21 9.02 14.51 -0.52
CA ILE A 21 8.95 15.14 0.81
C ILE A 21 10.14 14.82 1.72
N MET A 22 10.96 13.82 1.38
CA MET A 22 12.20 13.52 2.12
C MET A 22 13.27 14.59 1.97
N SER A 23 13.21 15.37 0.90
CA SER A 23 14.21 16.40 0.60
C SER A 23 13.76 17.73 1.19
N VAL A 24 14.33 18.14 2.32
CA VAL A 24 14.04 19.42 3.01
C VAL A 24 15.29 20.28 3.00
N PRO A 25 15.23 21.61 2.71
CA PRO A 25 14.09 22.43 2.33
C PRO A 25 13.61 22.15 0.91
N THR A 26 12.34 21.96 0.77
CA THR A 26 11.73 21.46 -0.44
C THR A 26 11.50 22.52 -1.50
N PRO A 27 11.68 22.18 -2.79
CA PRO A 27 10.88 22.79 -3.83
C PRO A 27 9.40 22.48 -3.54
N PRO A 28 8.44 23.31 -4.03
CA PRO A 28 7.02 23.05 -3.80
C PRO A 28 6.68 21.62 -4.20
N LEU A 29 6.08 20.85 -3.28
CA LEU A 29 5.65 19.48 -3.55
C LEU A 29 4.62 19.49 -4.67
N ALA A 30 4.84 18.67 -5.70
CA ALA A 30 3.89 18.46 -6.78
C ALA A 30 2.77 17.53 -6.30
N LEU A 31 1.85 18.08 -5.50
CA LEU A 31 0.64 17.38 -5.07
C LEU A 31 -0.41 17.34 -6.19
N PRO A 32 -1.36 16.39 -6.14
CA PRO A 32 -2.49 16.41 -7.06
C PRO A 32 -3.25 17.73 -6.99
N PRO A 33 -3.86 18.19 -8.10
CA PRO A 33 -4.62 19.44 -8.13
C PRO A 33 -5.72 19.49 -7.06
N GLY A 34 -5.81 20.62 -6.36
CA GLY A 34 -6.78 20.82 -5.28
C GLY A 34 -6.37 20.27 -3.91
N PHE A 35 -5.24 19.58 -3.80
CA PHE A 35 -4.72 19.08 -2.53
C PHE A 35 -3.67 20.02 -1.93
N ALA A 36 -3.74 20.20 -0.62
CA ALA A 36 -2.74 20.86 0.20
C ALA A 36 -2.09 19.87 1.16
N LEU A 37 -0.82 20.07 1.47
CA LEU A 37 -0.11 19.26 2.45
C LEU A 37 -0.70 19.49 3.84
N VAL A 38 -1.08 18.41 4.53
CA VAL A 38 -1.42 18.40 5.96
C VAL A 38 -0.14 18.26 6.78
N GLY A 39 0.70 17.32 6.44
CA GLY A 39 1.98 17.12 7.08
C GLY A 39 2.73 15.87 6.60
N PRO A 40 4.03 15.79 6.96
CA PRO A 40 4.82 14.58 6.71
C PRO A 40 4.41 13.45 7.64
N ILE A 41 4.45 12.23 7.13
CA ILE A 41 4.34 11.00 7.92
C ILE A 41 5.71 10.71 8.51
N SER A 42 5.85 10.87 9.83
CA SER A 42 7.12 10.72 10.52
C SER A 42 7.20 9.43 11.32
N ALA A 43 8.40 8.84 11.38
CA ALA A 43 8.66 7.67 12.20
C ALA A 43 8.58 7.98 13.70
N ASP A 44 7.99 7.07 14.46
CA ASP A 44 7.99 7.04 15.91
C ASP A 44 8.63 5.72 16.41
N PRO A 45 9.94 5.71 16.68
CA PRO A 45 10.64 4.50 17.10
C PRO A 45 10.11 3.91 18.41
N LEU A 46 9.55 4.73 19.31
CA LEU A 46 9.00 4.26 20.59
C LEU A 46 7.74 3.41 20.36
N ARG A 47 6.92 3.80 19.39
CA ARG A 47 5.71 3.04 19.03
C ARG A 47 6.02 1.75 18.28
N ALA A 48 7.12 1.71 17.54
CA ALA A 48 7.56 0.52 16.82
C ALA A 48 8.28 -0.51 17.72
N ALA A 49 8.70 -0.14 18.93
CA ALA A 49 9.49 -0.99 19.82
C ALA A 49 8.90 -2.40 20.04
N PRO A 50 7.57 -2.60 20.24
CA PRO A 50 7.02 -3.95 20.39
C PRO A 50 7.16 -4.81 19.13
N ALA A 51 6.93 -4.25 17.94
CA ALA A 51 7.11 -4.96 16.68
C ALA A 51 8.58 -5.26 16.40
N MET A 52 9.47 -4.30 16.69
CA MET A 52 10.92 -4.46 16.58
C MET A 52 11.44 -5.57 17.49
N ALA A 53 10.91 -5.71 18.69
CA ALA A 53 11.40 -6.71 19.68
C ALA A 53 11.15 -8.17 19.22
N ILE A 54 10.14 -8.40 18.36
CA ILE A 54 9.81 -9.74 17.86
C ILE A 54 10.26 -9.96 16.41
N ALA A 55 10.79 -8.93 15.75
CA ALA A 55 11.27 -9.02 14.38
C ALA A 55 12.61 -9.74 14.29
N ALA A 56 12.82 -10.49 13.21
CA ALA A 56 14.12 -11.09 12.92
C ALA A 56 15.19 -10.01 12.65
N PRO A 57 16.48 -10.30 12.87
CA PRO A 57 17.56 -9.31 12.70
C PRO A 57 17.58 -8.64 11.31
N SER A 58 17.31 -9.39 10.24
CA SER A 58 17.21 -8.87 8.87
C SER A 58 16.12 -7.81 8.73
N GLN A 59 14.96 -8.06 9.33
CA GLN A 59 13.80 -7.16 9.28
C GLN A 59 14.01 -5.91 10.15
N GLN A 60 14.66 -6.06 11.31
CA GLN A 60 15.10 -4.93 12.14
C GLN A 60 16.11 -4.07 11.37
N HIS A 61 17.05 -4.69 10.67
CA HIS A 61 18.06 -3.99 9.88
C HIS A 61 17.40 -3.13 8.78
N ILE A 62 16.45 -3.69 8.05
CA ILE A 62 15.74 -2.95 6.99
C ILE A 62 14.95 -1.77 7.55
N ALA A 63 14.19 -1.97 8.62
CA ALA A 63 13.44 -0.90 9.26
C ALA A 63 14.35 0.22 9.76
N ASN A 64 15.47 -0.14 10.41
CA ASN A 64 16.48 0.81 10.87
C ASN A 64 17.15 1.54 9.70
N ALA A 65 17.46 0.86 8.61
CA ALA A 65 18.02 1.48 7.40
C ALA A 65 17.05 2.51 6.79
N MET A 66 15.75 2.19 6.74
CA MET A 66 14.74 3.13 6.27
C MET A 66 14.63 4.38 7.15
N VAL A 67 14.67 4.20 8.48
CA VAL A 67 14.65 5.32 9.44
C VAL A 67 15.95 6.13 9.32
N ALA A 68 17.08 5.49 9.11
CA ALA A 68 18.37 6.16 8.90
C ALA A 68 18.43 6.93 7.57
N GLU A 69 17.78 6.41 6.51
CA GLU A 69 17.65 7.12 5.23
C GLU A 69 16.84 8.41 5.40
N SER A 70 15.72 8.36 6.08
CA SER A 70 14.88 9.49 6.46
C SER A 70 13.87 9.07 7.52
N SER A 71 13.65 9.93 8.52
CA SER A 71 12.54 9.77 9.46
C SER A 71 11.17 10.04 8.83
N ILE A 72 11.12 10.55 7.58
CA ILE A 72 9.89 10.85 6.84
C ILE A 72 9.58 9.70 5.88
N PHE A 73 8.39 9.13 6.04
CA PHE A 73 7.92 7.95 5.29
C PHE A 73 6.84 8.28 4.25
N GLY A 74 6.47 9.55 4.11
CA GLY A 74 5.44 9.97 3.18
C GLY A 74 4.72 11.21 3.67
N LEU A 75 3.48 11.38 3.23
CA LEU A 75 2.68 12.56 3.54
C LEU A 75 1.18 12.25 3.68
N VAL A 76 0.49 13.15 4.39
CA VAL A 76 -0.96 13.28 4.32
C VAL A 76 -1.27 14.61 3.63
N ALA A 77 -2.20 14.56 2.66
CA ALA A 77 -2.70 15.72 1.94
C ALA A 77 -4.24 15.80 2.02
N TRP A 78 -4.78 17.00 1.91
CA TRP A 78 -6.19 17.29 2.09
C TRP A 78 -6.73 18.16 0.95
N ASN A 79 -7.88 17.75 0.39
CA ASN A 79 -8.71 18.59 -0.47
C ASN A 79 -9.95 19.01 0.32
N ALA A 80 -9.99 20.29 0.69
CA ALA A 80 -11.07 20.83 1.52
C ALA A 80 -12.40 20.97 0.77
N VAL A 81 -12.37 21.10 -0.56
CA VAL A 81 -13.58 21.23 -1.39
C VAL A 81 -14.31 19.90 -1.45
N ASP A 82 -13.59 18.82 -1.78
CA ASP A 82 -14.17 17.48 -1.95
C ASP A 82 -14.17 16.69 -0.63
N LYS A 83 -13.61 17.24 0.44
CA LYS A 83 -13.40 16.55 1.72
C LYS A 83 -12.70 15.20 1.55
N THR A 84 -11.65 15.19 0.73
CA THR A 84 -10.87 14.00 0.39
C THR A 84 -9.49 14.09 1.05
N ALA A 85 -9.12 13.08 1.83
CA ALA A 85 -7.77 12.90 2.36
C ALA A 85 -6.97 11.94 1.47
N ILE A 86 -5.67 12.19 1.31
CA ILE A 86 -4.71 11.25 0.73
C ILE A 86 -3.66 10.91 1.77
N VAL A 87 -3.40 9.62 1.95
CA VAL A 87 -2.24 9.07 2.66
C VAL A 87 -1.33 8.45 1.62
N ALA A 88 -0.13 8.99 1.45
CA ALA A 88 0.85 8.50 0.47
C ALA A 88 2.13 8.05 1.18
N ILE A 89 2.51 6.78 1.01
CA ILE A 89 3.62 6.12 1.70
C ILE A 89 4.71 5.78 0.69
N ARG A 90 5.95 6.23 0.97
CA ARG A 90 7.11 5.93 0.12
C ARG A 90 7.59 4.50 0.26
N GLY A 91 8.25 4.00 -0.76
CA GLY A 91 9.08 2.80 -0.66
C GLY A 91 10.47 3.09 -0.11
N THR A 92 11.39 2.17 -0.37
CA THR A 92 12.81 2.26 0.00
C THR A 92 13.70 2.20 -1.25
N LYS A 93 14.93 2.72 -1.14
CA LYS A 93 15.97 2.54 -2.16
C LYS A 93 16.60 1.15 -2.10
N THR A 94 16.50 0.45 -0.95
CA THR A 94 17.09 -0.86 -0.70
C THR A 94 16.12 -2.03 -0.97
N ILE A 95 15.11 -1.83 -1.83
CA ILE A 95 14.10 -2.87 -2.11
C ILE A 95 14.72 -4.17 -2.61
N TRP A 96 15.82 -4.11 -3.35
CA TRP A 96 16.51 -5.28 -3.90
C TRP A 96 17.23 -6.09 -2.82
N GLU A 97 17.82 -5.42 -1.82
CA GLU A 97 18.37 -6.07 -0.64
C GLU A 97 17.25 -6.77 0.14
N TRP A 98 16.12 -6.06 0.31
CA TRP A 98 14.94 -6.64 0.96
C TRP A 98 14.40 -7.88 0.21
N ILE A 99 14.33 -7.87 -1.13
CA ILE A 99 13.90 -9.03 -1.91
C ILE A 99 14.89 -10.20 -1.78
N ALA A 100 16.19 -9.92 -1.71
CA ALA A 100 17.24 -10.93 -1.57
C ALA A 100 17.23 -11.58 -0.17
N ASP A 101 16.93 -10.79 0.87
CA ASP A 101 16.97 -11.20 2.29
C ASP A 101 15.60 -11.67 2.82
N VAL A 102 14.63 -11.95 1.95
CA VAL A 102 13.24 -12.24 2.35
C VAL A 102 13.13 -13.54 3.15
N ASP A 103 13.40 -13.46 4.43
CA ASP A 103 12.71 -14.28 5.41
C ASP A 103 11.27 -13.75 5.52
N ALA A 104 10.39 -14.23 4.63
CA ALA A 104 8.99 -13.86 4.61
C ALA A 104 8.25 -14.52 5.79
N VAL A 105 8.55 -14.08 7.01
CA VAL A 105 7.93 -14.60 8.24
C VAL A 105 6.55 -14.00 8.39
N PRO A 106 5.47 -14.80 8.29
CA PRO A 106 4.12 -14.34 8.59
C PRO A 106 3.90 -14.25 10.10
N VAL A 107 3.34 -13.12 10.54
CA VAL A 107 3.02 -12.86 11.95
C VAL A 107 1.63 -12.29 12.10
N PRO A 108 0.98 -12.44 13.27
CA PRO A 108 -0.31 -11.80 13.51
C PRO A 108 -0.25 -10.29 13.31
N TYR A 109 -1.26 -9.72 12.69
CA TYR A 109 -1.35 -8.28 12.49
C TYR A 109 -1.59 -7.57 13.83
N LEU A 110 -0.59 -6.84 14.35
CA LEU A 110 -0.59 -6.28 15.70
C LEU A 110 -1.75 -5.32 15.98
N PRO A 111 -2.16 -4.42 15.06
CA PRO A 111 -3.31 -3.53 15.31
C PRO A 111 -4.64 -4.25 15.45
N ASP A 112 -4.77 -5.47 14.90
CA ASP A 112 -5.96 -6.34 15.03
C ASP A 112 -5.52 -7.82 14.90
N LEU A 113 -5.30 -8.48 16.02
CA LEU A 113 -4.83 -9.87 16.06
C LEU A 113 -5.81 -10.86 15.39
N GLY A 114 -7.08 -10.48 15.20
CA GLY A 114 -8.08 -11.27 14.51
C GLY A 114 -8.08 -11.07 12.98
N ALA A 115 -7.27 -10.17 12.46
CA ALA A 115 -7.22 -9.87 11.02
C ALA A 115 -6.57 -10.98 10.19
N GLY A 116 -5.68 -11.76 10.77
CA GLY A 116 -4.85 -12.75 10.09
C GLY A 116 -3.37 -12.40 10.11
N LEU A 117 -2.59 -13.12 9.28
CA LEU A 117 -1.14 -13.01 9.27
C LEU A 117 -0.66 -12.03 8.20
N VAL A 118 0.36 -11.23 8.54
CA VAL A 118 1.00 -10.26 7.65
C VAL A 118 2.51 -10.45 7.64
N HIS A 119 3.18 -9.88 6.65
CA HIS A 119 4.64 -9.90 6.57
C HIS A 119 5.27 -9.05 7.68
N MET A 120 6.10 -9.66 8.52
CA MET A 120 6.73 -9.01 9.66
C MET A 120 7.44 -7.70 9.29
N GLY A 121 8.24 -7.70 8.24
CA GLY A 121 8.99 -6.51 7.82
C GLY A 121 8.10 -5.32 7.47
N PHE A 122 6.96 -5.55 6.79
CA PHE A 122 6.00 -4.47 6.50
C PHE A 122 5.29 -4.00 7.75
N GLN A 123 4.96 -4.91 8.67
CA GLN A 123 4.37 -4.57 9.95
C GLN A 123 5.30 -3.69 10.79
N VAL A 124 6.58 -4.02 10.88
CA VAL A 124 7.57 -3.21 11.61
C VAL A 124 7.63 -1.79 11.04
N VAL A 125 7.69 -1.65 9.72
CA VAL A 125 7.68 -0.33 9.07
C VAL A 125 6.36 0.42 9.35
N TYR A 126 5.23 -0.28 9.28
CA TYR A 126 3.92 0.33 9.56
C TYR A 126 3.83 0.84 11.00
N GLU A 127 4.26 0.08 11.98
CA GLU A 127 4.24 0.48 13.39
C GLU A 127 5.05 1.76 13.67
N HIS A 128 6.14 2.02 12.93
CA HIS A 128 6.87 3.28 13.03
C HIS A 128 6.04 4.50 12.63
N ILE A 129 5.08 4.36 11.73
CA ILE A 129 4.36 5.50 11.13
C ILE A 129 2.88 5.56 11.51
N ARG A 130 2.36 4.53 12.13
CA ARG A 130 0.94 4.37 12.47
C ARG A 130 0.37 5.56 13.24
N SER A 131 1.05 5.97 14.32
CA SER A 131 0.62 7.08 15.19
C SER A 131 0.61 8.43 14.44
N SER A 132 1.61 8.67 13.60
CA SER A 132 1.71 9.86 12.77
C SER A 132 0.56 9.96 11.78
N ILE A 133 0.25 8.88 11.06
CA ILE A 133 -0.89 8.85 10.11
C ILE A 133 -2.20 9.10 10.85
N GLN A 134 -2.44 8.41 11.96
CA GLN A 134 -3.66 8.58 12.75
C GLN A 134 -3.83 10.01 13.25
N GLY A 135 -2.76 10.62 13.77
CA GLY A 135 -2.76 12.00 14.22
C GLY A 135 -3.10 12.99 13.10
N LEU A 136 -2.40 12.88 11.95
CA LEU A 136 -2.61 13.75 10.79
C LEU A 136 -4.04 13.66 10.24
N LEU A 137 -4.59 12.44 10.13
CA LEU A 137 -5.96 12.25 9.66
C LEU A 137 -7.00 12.82 10.63
N LYS A 138 -6.85 12.57 11.93
CA LYS A 138 -7.81 13.05 12.94
C LYS A 138 -7.80 14.57 13.11
N THR A 139 -6.63 15.19 13.00
CA THR A 139 -6.50 16.65 13.24
C THR A 139 -6.62 17.47 11.96
N GLY A 140 -5.98 17.01 10.87
CA GLY A 140 -5.88 17.76 9.62
C GLY A 140 -6.92 17.41 8.57
N CYS A 141 -7.63 16.28 8.71
CA CYS A 141 -8.63 15.82 7.75
C CYS A 141 -9.97 15.53 8.43
N ALA A 142 -10.29 16.27 9.49
CA ALA A 142 -11.56 16.09 10.21
C ALA A 142 -12.76 16.27 9.28
N GLY A 143 -13.72 15.33 9.36
CA GLY A 143 -14.89 15.31 8.49
C GLY A 143 -14.62 14.86 7.06
N ALA A 144 -13.54 14.09 6.83
CA ALA A 144 -13.27 13.47 5.54
C ALA A 144 -14.46 12.61 5.09
N LEU A 145 -14.90 12.80 3.86
CA LEU A 145 -15.92 11.99 3.20
C LEU A 145 -15.30 10.89 2.31
N ARG A 146 -14.00 11.02 2.02
CA ARG A 146 -13.24 10.07 1.22
C ARG A 146 -11.80 10.02 1.73
N ILE A 147 -11.26 8.82 1.83
CA ILE A 147 -9.86 8.60 2.21
C ILE A 147 -9.21 7.74 1.12
N LEU A 148 -8.15 8.25 0.53
CA LEU A 148 -7.34 7.58 -0.48
C LEU A 148 -6.02 7.16 0.15
N VAL A 149 -5.61 5.92 -0.05
CA VAL A 149 -4.32 5.42 0.43
C VAL A 149 -3.51 4.92 -0.75
N THR A 150 -2.27 5.35 -0.85
CA THR A 150 -1.37 4.95 -1.93
C THR A 150 0.05 4.70 -1.43
N GLY A 151 0.79 3.95 -2.22
CA GLY A 151 2.21 3.72 -2.02
C GLY A 151 2.81 2.99 -3.21
N HIS A 152 4.13 3.10 -3.33
CA HIS A 152 4.91 2.43 -4.35
C HIS A 152 5.91 1.47 -3.71
N SER A 153 6.14 0.31 -4.33
CA SER A 153 7.11 -0.66 -3.84
C SER A 153 6.74 -1.15 -2.43
N LEU A 154 7.69 -1.22 -1.49
CA LEU A 154 7.43 -1.48 -0.07
C LEU A 154 6.32 -0.59 0.49
N GLY A 155 6.26 0.69 0.11
CA GLY A 155 5.19 1.60 0.51
C GLY A 155 3.80 1.15 0.06
N GLY A 156 3.70 0.40 -1.03
CA GLY A 156 2.46 -0.22 -1.49
C GLY A 156 1.96 -1.33 -0.54
N ALA A 157 2.87 -2.17 -0.04
CA ALA A 157 2.52 -3.19 0.96
C ALA A 157 2.15 -2.57 2.32
N VAL A 158 2.91 -1.54 2.75
CA VAL A 158 2.60 -0.79 3.99
C VAL A 158 1.27 -0.05 3.86
N ALA A 159 0.92 0.46 2.66
CA ALA A 159 -0.38 1.07 2.39
C ALA A 159 -1.55 0.09 2.56
N VAL A 160 -1.35 -1.20 2.27
CA VAL A 160 -2.36 -2.25 2.53
C VAL A 160 -2.61 -2.39 4.03
N LEU A 161 -1.56 -2.47 4.85
CA LEU A 161 -1.70 -2.54 6.31
C LEU A 161 -2.36 -1.28 6.87
N CYS A 162 -1.93 -0.11 6.40
CA CYS A 162 -2.49 1.19 6.76
C CYS A 162 -3.99 1.28 6.42
N GLY A 163 -4.39 0.86 5.24
CA GLY A 163 -5.78 0.88 4.81
C GLY A 163 -6.67 0.04 5.72
N TYR A 164 -6.23 -1.18 6.06
CA TYR A 164 -6.95 -2.02 7.01
C TYR A 164 -7.16 -1.32 8.35
N ASP A 165 -6.10 -0.75 8.92
CA ASP A 165 -6.13 -0.09 10.22
C ASP A 165 -7.01 1.17 10.22
N ILE A 166 -6.97 1.97 9.16
CA ILE A 166 -7.89 3.10 8.97
C ILE A 166 -9.33 2.64 9.01
N ALA A 167 -9.67 1.59 8.26
CA ALA A 167 -11.03 1.07 8.20
C ALA A 167 -11.51 0.50 9.54
N LYS A 168 -10.62 -0.17 10.26
CA LYS A 168 -10.96 -0.94 11.47
C LYS A 168 -10.88 -0.11 12.75
N ASN A 169 -9.79 0.66 12.93
CA ASN A 169 -9.39 1.15 14.24
C ASN A 169 -9.35 2.68 14.37
N PHE A 170 -9.28 3.44 13.27
CA PHE A 170 -9.12 4.90 13.39
C PHE A 170 -10.41 5.64 13.73
N GLY A 171 -11.57 5.00 13.54
CA GLY A 171 -12.87 5.57 13.92
C GLY A 171 -13.29 6.78 13.10
N LEU A 172 -12.86 6.82 11.81
CA LEU A 172 -13.14 7.96 10.91
C LEU A 172 -14.50 7.83 10.19
N GLY A 173 -15.19 6.70 10.32
CA GLY A 173 -16.51 6.46 9.71
C GLY A 173 -16.50 6.29 8.19
N VAL A 174 -15.32 6.26 7.56
CA VAL A 174 -15.14 6.14 6.10
C VAL A 174 -14.17 5.02 5.79
N ALA A 175 -14.59 4.08 4.96
CA ALA A 175 -13.69 3.04 4.45
C ALA A 175 -12.74 3.66 3.42
N PRO A 176 -11.42 3.40 3.50
CA PRO A 176 -10.48 3.93 2.54
C PRO A 176 -10.57 3.21 1.19
N GLU A 177 -10.16 3.92 0.14
CA GLU A 177 -9.91 3.36 -1.18
C GLU A 177 -8.38 3.23 -1.37
N LEU A 178 -7.91 2.06 -1.82
CA LEU A 178 -6.49 1.83 -2.03
C LEU A 178 -6.12 1.79 -3.51
N TYR A 179 -4.97 2.41 -3.81
CA TYR A 179 -4.38 2.41 -5.15
C TYR A 179 -2.86 2.29 -5.00
N THR A 180 -2.32 1.11 -5.25
CA THR A 180 -0.90 0.84 -5.06
C THR A 180 -0.16 0.63 -6.37
N PHE A 181 1.13 0.92 -6.39
CA PHE A 181 2.02 0.75 -7.53
C PHE A 181 3.16 -0.19 -7.12
N ALA A 182 3.43 -1.23 -7.90
CA ALA A 182 4.54 -2.14 -7.66
C ALA A 182 4.57 -2.79 -6.27
N GLY A 183 3.43 -2.85 -5.55
CA GLY A 183 3.40 -3.36 -4.18
C GLY A 183 3.59 -4.88 -4.13
N PRO A 184 4.49 -5.40 -3.25
CA PRO A 184 4.57 -6.82 -2.95
C PRO A 184 3.35 -7.31 -2.16
N ARG A 185 3.19 -8.64 -2.00
CA ARG A 185 2.13 -9.22 -1.19
C ARG A 185 2.34 -8.93 0.28
N ALA A 186 1.34 -8.31 0.93
CA ALA A 186 1.46 -7.81 2.28
C ALA A 186 1.04 -8.81 3.37
N GLY A 187 0.13 -9.73 3.05
CA GLY A 187 -0.46 -10.65 4.03
C GLY A 187 -0.74 -12.03 3.48
N ALA A 188 -1.03 -12.94 4.38
CA ALA A 188 -1.46 -14.28 4.10
C ALA A 188 -2.96 -14.32 3.67
N PRO A 189 -3.49 -15.44 3.18
CA PRO A 189 -4.87 -15.53 2.70
C PRO A 189 -5.94 -15.13 3.72
N ASP A 190 -5.72 -15.41 5.01
CA ASP A 190 -6.63 -15.04 6.11
C ASP A 190 -6.71 -13.51 6.29
N PHE A 191 -5.57 -12.81 6.24
CA PHE A 191 -5.54 -11.35 6.24
C PHE A 191 -6.20 -10.76 4.99
N THR A 192 -5.93 -11.32 3.81
CA THR A 192 -6.53 -10.88 2.54
C THR A 192 -8.05 -11.02 2.58
N ALA A 193 -8.57 -12.12 3.13
CA ALA A 193 -10.00 -12.32 3.32
C ALA A 193 -10.63 -11.30 4.29
N SER A 194 -9.92 -10.96 5.38
CA SER A 194 -10.36 -9.94 6.34
C SER A 194 -10.31 -8.53 5.73
N PHE A 195 -9.27 -8.22 4.98
CA PHE A 195 -9.11 -6.96 4.25
C PHE A 195 -10.27 -6.73 3.25
N SER A 196 -10.59 -7.73 2.44
CA SER A 196 -11.60 -7.62 1.39
C SER A 196 -13.02 -7.36 1.93
N LYS A 197 -13.30 -7.76 3.17
CA LYS A 197 -14.57 -7.44 3.85
C LYS A 197 -14.71 -5.98 4.23
N LEU A 198 -13.59 -5.30 4.52
CA LEU A 198 -13.58 -3.92 5.00
C LEU A 198 -13.34 -2.92 3.87
N ILE A 199 -12.58 -3.29 2.84
CA ILE A 199 -12.09 -2.40 1.80
C ILE A 199 -12.47 -2.96 0.42
N PRO A 200 -13.66 -2.61 -0.10
CA PRO A 200 -14.14 -3.12 -1.38
C PRO A 200 -13.45 -2.47 -2.59
N LYS A 201 -12.77 -1.34 -2.40
CA LYS A 201 -12.12 -0.61 -3.50
C LYS A 201 -10.60 -0.59 -3.31
N CYS A 202 -9.95 -1.55 -3.94
CA CYS A 202 -8.51 -1.72 -3.92
C CYS A 202 -8.00 -2.09 -5.32
N THR A 203 -7.19 -1.22 -5.91
CA THR A 203 -6.57 -1.41 -7.23
C THR A 203 -5.06 -1.45 -7.08
N ARG A 204 -4.45 -2.51 -7.61
CA ARG A 204 -3.00 -2.68 -7.68
C ARG A 204 -2.55 -2.47 -9.13
N VAL A 205 -1.77 -1.43 -9.38
CA VAL A 205 -1.12 -1.25 -10.68
C VAL A 205 0.15 -2.09 -10.68
N VAL A 206 0.28 -2.98 -11.65
CA VAL A 206 1.40 -3.92 -11.80
C VAL A 206 1.99 -3.77 -13.18
N ASN A 207 3.29 -3.50 -13.28
CA ASN A 207 3.99 -3.54 -14.56
C ASN A 207 4.42 -4.98 -14.87
N PHE A 208 4.10 -5.47 -16.07
CA PHE A 208 4.28 -6.86 -16.51
C PHE A 208 5.68 -7.43 -16.22
N MET A 209 6.73 -6.62 -16.38
CA MET A 209 8.12 -7.04 -16.21
C MET A 209 8.69 -6.77 -14.80
N ASP A 210 7.88 -6.27 -13.86
CA ASP A 210 8.31 -6.01 -12.51
C ASP A 210 8.19 -7.26 -11.63
N VAL A 211 9.29 -7.68 -11.02
CA VAL A 211 9.32 -8.88 -10.15
C VAL A 211 8.86 -8.58 -8.71
N VAL A 212 8.86 -7.30 -8.28
CA VAL A 212 8.51 -6.93 -6.90
C VAL A 212 7.09 -7.35 -6.52
N PRO A 213 6.05 -7.14 -7.36
CA PRO A 213 4.72 -7.64 -7.07
C PRO A 213 4.62 -9.17 -7.00
N GLN A 214 5.62 -9.90 -7.47
CA GLN A 214 5.58 -11.37 -7.47
C GLN A 214 6.03 -11.98 -6.13
N VAL A 215 6.56 -11.19 -5.21
CA VAL A 215 7.04 -11.64 -3.90
C VAL A 215 6.21 -11.08 -2.74
N PRO A 216 6.20 -11.73 -1.56
CA PRO A 216 6.58 -13.12 -1.33
C PRO A 216 5.68 -14.10 -2.12
N LEU A 217 6.13 -15.37 -2.29
CA LEU A 217 5.43 -16.32 -3.15
C LEU A 217 4.14 -16.88 -2.51
N PRO A 218 3.10 -17.20 -3.33
CA PRO A 218 1.98 -17.98 -2.88
C PRO A 218 2.44 -19.43 -2.56
N PRO A 219 1.70 -20.24 -1.76
CA PRO A 219 0.42 -19.87 -1.14
C PRO A 219 0.54 -19.16 0.21
N ALA A 220 1.77 -18.93 0.72
CA ALA A 220 1.97 -18.30 2.02
C ALA A 220 1.48 -16.86 2.07
N TYR A 221 1.54 -16.15 0.93
CA TYR A 221 1.09 -14.77 0.79
C TYR A 221 0.15 -14.61 -0.40
N GLU A 222 -0.80 -13.69 -0.27
CA GLU A 222 -1.78 -13.38 -1.29
C GLU A 222 -1.93 -11.87 -1.49
N HIS A 223 -2.33 -11.46 -2.70
CA HIS A 223 -2.63 -10.08 -2.99
C HIS A 223 -4.06 -9.70 -2.61
N VAL A 224 -4.21 -8.49 -2.08
CA VAL A 224 -5.53 -7.85 -1.91
C VAL A 224 -5.97 -7.16 -3.21
N GLY A 225 -7.28 -6.96 -3.38
CA GLY A 225 -7.84 -6.12 -4.44
C GLY A 225 -7.66 -6.65 -5.86
N ILE A 226 -7.83 -5.76 -6.84
CA ILE A 226 -7.84 -6.06 -8.27
C ILE A 226 -6.53 -5.60 -8.91
N GLU A 227 -5.99 -6.43 -9.79
CA GLU A 227 -4.82 -6.08 -10.58
C GLU A 227 -5.20 -5.28 -11.82
N LEU A 228 -4.51 -4.16 -12.03
CA LEU A 228 -4.46 -3.43 -13.29
C LEU A 228 -3.07 -3.62 -13.88
N LEU A 229 -2.95 -4.54 -14.85
CA LEU A 229 -1.71 -4.82 -15.53
C LEU A 229 -1.37 -3.72 -16.54
N VAL A 230 -0.14 -3.23 -16.49
CA VAL A 230 0.38 -2.23 -17.43
C VAL A 230 1.67 -2.71 -18.10
N HIS A 231 1.99 -2.13 -19.24
CA HIS A 231 3.21 -2.43 -20.02
C HIS A 231 4.04 -1.14 -20.16
N GLY A 232 4.67 -0.72 -19.07
CA GLY A 232 5.48 0.51 -19.00
C GLY A 232 6.80 0.42 -19.73
N GLY A 233 7.34 -0.79 -19.86
CA GLY A 233 8.59 -1.07 -20.53
C GLY A 233 9.55 -1.92 -19.67
N PHE A 234 10.60 -2.37 -20.33
CA PHE A 234 11.69 -3.17 -19.75
C PHE A 234 13.00 -2.79 -20.43
N ARG A 235 14.09 -2.84 -19.68
CA ARG A 235 15.46 -2.64 -20.19
C ARG A 235 16.31 -3.84 -19.80
N PRO A 236 16.84 -4.63 -20.74
CA PRO A 236 17.55 -5.87 -20.43
C PRO A 236 18.77 -5.72 -19.52
N LEU A 237 19.42 -4.56 -19.56
CA LEU A 237 20.61 -4.23 -18.74
C LEU A 237 20.28 -3.39 -17.49
N ASP A 238 19.01 -3.11 -17.25
CA ASP A 238 18.54 -2.36 -16.10
C ASP A 238 17.22 -2.97 -15.59
N VAL A 239 17.35 -4.02 -14.81
CA VAL A 239 16.21 -4.75 -14.24
C VAL A 239 15.39 -3.88 -13.27
N THR A 240 16.00 -2.80 -12.74
CA THR A 240 15.32 -1.89 -11.83
C THR A 240 14.34 -0.97 -12.57
N TYR A 241 14.57 -0.74 -13.87
CA TYR A 241 13.74 0.12 -14.70
C TYR A 241 12.25 -0.29 -14.70
N ALA A 242 11.98 -1.59 -14.74
CA ALA A 242 10.61 -2.11 -14.71
C ALA A 242 9.86 -1.75 -13.42
N HIS A 243 10.61 -1.54 -12.33
CA HIS A 243 10.10 -1.17 -11.01
C HIS A 243 9.97 0.33 -10.78
N HIS A 244 10.58 1.18 -11.60
CA HIS A 244 10.50 2.63 -11.40
C HIS A 244 9.07 3.15 -11.51
N LEU A 245 8.66 4.02 -10.59
CA LEU A 245 7.32 4.62 -10.59
C LEU A 245 6.99 5.34 -11.92
N THR A 246 8.00 5.96 -12.57
CA THR A 246 7.86 6.56 -13.90
C THR A 246 7.54 5.55 -14.99
N THR A 247 8.02 4.31 -14.88
CA THR A 247 7.69 3.21 -15.81
C THR A 247 6.23 2.81 -15.66
N TYR A 248 5.70 2.85 -14.46
CA TYR A 248 4.27 2.63 -14.20
C TYR A 248 3.41 3.72 -14.84
N LEU A 249 3.81 5.00 -14.73
CA LEU A 249 3.15 6.10 -15.43
C LEU A 249 3.14 5.88 -16.94
N ASN A 250 4.28 5.52 -17.52
CA ASN A 250 4.39 5.24 -18.96
C ASN A 250 3.43 4.10 -19.38
N GLY A 251 3.26 3.09 -18.54
CA GLY A 251 2.31 2.01 -18.77
C GLY A 251 0.85 2.46 -18.71
N LEU A 252 0.49 3.26 -17.72
CA LEU A 252 -0.85 3.82 -17.57
C LEU A 252 -1.23 4.73 -18.76
N GLN A 253 -0.29 5.54 -19.23
CA GLN A 253 -0.51 6.45 -20.38
C GLN A 253 -0.77 5.72 -21.71
N LYS A 254 -0.37 4.46 -21.81
CA LYS A 254 -0.64 3.61 -22.99
C LYS A 254 -2.02 2.95 -22.95
N LEU A 255 -2.68 2.93 -21.79
CA LEU A 255 -4.01 2.34 -21.67
C LEU A 255 -5.06 3.28 -22.30
N PRO A 256 -6.08 2.74 -22.98
CA PRO A 256 -7.23 3.52 -23.42
C PRO A 256 -7.91 4.22 -22.24
N ALA A 257 -8.31 5.46 -22.43
CA ALA A 257 -9.01 6.23 -21.39
C ALA A 257 -10.33 5.59 -20.92
N SER A 258 -10.88 4.68 -21.71
CA SER A 258 -12.10 3.92 -21.40
C SER A 258 -11.88 2.70 -20.53
N VAL A 259 -10.63 2.34 -20.21
CA VAL A 259 -10.36 1.20 -19.31
C VAL A 259 -10.80 1.58 -17.91
N GLY A 260 -11.89 0.96 -17.46
CA GLY A 260 -12.30 0.94 -16.07
C GLY A 260 -11.58 -0.20 -15.32
N VAL A 261 -11.35 -0.02 -14.03
CA VAL A 261 -10.95 -1.14 -13.18
C VAL A 261 -12.20 -2.00 -12.95
N PRO A 262 -12.16 -3.31 -13.22
CA PRO A 262 -13.30 -4.18 -12.99
C PRO A 262 -13.76 -4.09 -11.52
N PRO A 263 -15.06 -4.15 -11.23
CA PRO A 263 -15.52 -4.26 -9.85
C PRO A 263 -15.00 -5.58 -9.26
N LEU A 264 -14.72 -5.60 -7.95
CA LEU A 264 -14.44 -6.82 -7.22
C LEU A 264 -15.62 -7.80 -7.41
N SER A 265 -15.37 -8.92 -8.07
CA SER A 265 -16.32 -10.01 -8.03
C SER A 265 -16.36 -10.56 -6.60
N PRO A 266 -17.54 -10.72 -5.98
CA PRO A 266 -17.61 -11.40 -4.69
C PRO A 266 -16.94 -12.77 -4.82
N PRO A 267 -16.20 -13.23 -3.79
CA PRO A 267 -15.61 -14.56 -3.81
C PRO A 267 -16.72 -15.59 -4.11
N SER A 268 -16.51 -16.39 -5.15
CA SER A 268 -17.36 -17.52 -5.46
C SER A 268 -17.24 -18.52 -4.30
N ILE A 269 -18.25 -18.54 -3.42
CA ILE A 269 -18.36 -19.57 -2.39
C ILE A 269 -18.54 -20.89 -3.14
N PRO A 270 -17.64 -21.88 -2.99
CA PRO A 270 -17.88 -23.19 -3.57
C PRO A 270 -19.16 -23.74 -2.93
N VAL A 271 -20.18 -23.95 -3.74
CA VAL A 271 -21.38 -24.68 -3.29
C VAL A 271 -20.91 -26.10 -2.96
N PRO A 272 -21.11 -26.59 -1.71
CA PRO A 272 -20.75 -27.96 -1.39
C PRO A 272 -21.53 -28.89 -2.35
N SER A 273 -20.82 -29.72 -3.10
CA SER A 273 -21.40 -30.75 -3.91
C SER A 273 -22.28 -31.63 -2.99
N GLN A 274 -23.55 -31.71 -3.30
CA GLN A 274 -24.48 -32.57 -2.55
C GLN A 274 -23.91 -33.98 -2.52
N ILE A 275 -23.69 -34.49 -1.30
CA ILE A 275 -23.35 -35.90 -1.07
C ILE A 275 -24.53 -36.74 -1.59
N PRO A 276 -24.29 -37.70 -2.50
CA PRO A 276 -25.36 -38.59 -2.91
C PRO A 276 -25.85 -39.37 -1.68
N THR A 277 -27.10 -39.18 -1.30
CA THR A 277 -27.78 -40.04 -0.32
C THR A 277 -27.92 -41.43 -0.95
N SER A 278 -27.12 -42.38 -0.50
CA SER A 278 -27.38 -43.82 -0.75
C SER A 278 -28.66 -44.18 -0.03
N GLN A 279 -29.68 -44.51 -0.78
CA GLN A 279 -30.88 -45.17 -0.24
C GLN A 279 -30.56 -46.64 0.10
N PRO A 280 -31.28 -47.22 1.05
CA PRO A 280 -31.08 -48.56 1.60
C PRO A 280 -31.40 -49.70 0.63
#